data_46d4d5eff4339ef43b0b904fd1925ae2
#
_entry.id   46d4d5eff4339ef43b0b904fd1925ae2
#
_cell.length_a   1.000
_cell.length_b   1.000
_cell.length_c   1.000
_cell.angle_alpha   90.00
_cell.angle_beta   90.00
_cell.angle_gamma   90.00
#
_symmetry.space_group_name_H-M   'P 1'
#
loop_
_entity.id
_entity.type
_entity.pdbx_description
1 polymer ?
#
loop_
_entity_poly.entity_id
_entity_poly.type
_entity_poly.pdbx_seq_one_letter_code
_entity_poly.pdbx_strand_id
1 'polypeptide(L)'
;MPRPQRSERVRELLRARHFRADLFGARLLADPAWDILLLAYVAALEHGRLLMADLCRAGLVPATTTVRWAKTLEKEGWLTRSSGPIEDPQSWLELSPMGRRNMERYLTFIESSRPA
;
A
#
# COMPACT_ATOMS: atom_id res chain seq x y z
N MET A 1 -0.70 -2.59 -19.75
CA MET A 1 0.70 -2.58 -19.26
C MET A 1 1.06 -3.89 -18.59
N PRO A 2 2.19 -4.49 -18.92
CA PRO A 2 2.61 -5.72 -18.25
C PRO A 2 2.77 -5.52 -16.75
N ARG A 3 2.46 -6.55 -15.97
CA ARG A 3 2.51 -6.48 -14.51
C ARG A 3 3.86 -6.05 -13.93
N PRO A 4 5.02 -6.58 -14.44
CA PRO A 4 6.31 -6.14 -13.89
C PRO A 4 6.54 -4.64 -14.04
N GLN A 5 6.11 -4.05 -15.17
CA GLN A 5 6.26 -2.61 -15.39
C GLN A 5 5.34 -1.82 -14.45
N ARG A 6 4.14 -2.30 -14.19
CA ARG A 6 3.23 -1.63 -13.27
C ARG A 6 3.73 -1.70 -11.84
N SER A 7 4.28 -2.84 -11.44
CA SER A 7 4.89 -2.98 -10.12
C SER A 7 6.03 -1.96 -9.94
N GLU A 8 6.89 -1.82 -10.93
CA GLU A 8 7.98 -0.84 -10.90
C GLU A 8 7.46 0.59 -10.78
N ARG A 9 6.41 0.92 -11.51
CA ARG A 9 5.82 2.27 -11.44
C ARG A 9 5.26 2.57 -10.07
N VAL A 10 4.60 1.61 -9.45
CA VAL A 10 4.07 1.82 -8.10
C VAL A 10 5.21 1.98 -7.10
N ARG A 11 6.30 1.22 -7.27
CA ARG A 11 7.49 1.41 -6.42
C ARG A 11 8.08 2.79 -6.59
N GLU A 12 8.12 3.32 -7.81
CA GLU A 12 8.58 4.69 -8.06
C GLU A 12 7.69 5.71 -7.36
N LEU A 13 6.37 5.51 -7.42
CA LEU A 13 5.43 6.38 -6.70
C LEU A 13 5.72 6.37 -5.19
N LEU A 14 5.94 5.19 -4.63
CA LEU A 14 6.26 5.08 -3.20
C LEU A 14 7.57 5.80 -2.87
N ARG A 15 8.61 5.62 -3.69
CA ARG A 15 9.89 6.28 -3.46
C ARG A 15 9.75 7.81 -3.53
N ALA A 16 8.99 8.30 -4.52
CA ALA A 16 8.78 9.73 -4.67
C ALA A 16 8.01 10.32 -3.49
N ARG A 17 6.99 9.60 -3.02
CA ARG A 17 6.23 10.03 -1.85
C ARG A 17 7.11 10.10 -0.61
N HIS A 18 7.95 9.10 -0.39
CA HIS A 18 8.83 9.06 0.75
C HIS A 18 9.89 10.16 0.68
N PHE A 19 10.45 10.40 -0.49
CA PHE A 19 11.40 11.47 -0.68
C PHE A 19 10.78 12.85 -0.42
N ARG A 20 9.55 13.04 -0.88
CA ARG A 20 8.82 14.27 -0.61
C ARG A 20 8.60 14.46 0.89
N ALA A 21 8.27 13.40 1.61
CA ALA A 21 8.11 13.47 3.05
C ALA A 21 9.43 13.81 3.75
N ASP A 22 10.56 13.30 3.24
CA ASP A 22 11.88 13.64 3.78
C ASP A 22 12.19 15.12 3.60
N LEU A 23 11.78 15.70 2.48
CA LEU A 23 12.06 17.10 2.19
C LEU A 23 11.22 18.07 3.00
N PHE A 24 9.96 17.73 3.26
CA PHE A 24 9.00 18.65 3.88
C PHE A 24 8.52 18.21 5.26
N GLY A 25 8.88 17.03 5.70
CA GLY A 25 8.51 16.50 7.00
C GLY A 25 7.42 15.44 6.90
N ALA A 26 7.72 14.26 7.42
CA ALA A 26 6.76 13.13 7.38
C ALA A 26 5.48 13.48 8.13
N ARG A 27 5.59 14.28 9.21
CA ARG A 27 4.42 14.67 9.99
C ARG A 27 3.35 15.36 9.13
N LEU A 28 3.79 16.10 8.12
CA LEU A 28 2.86 16.83 7.25
C LEU A 28 2.42 16.04 6.03
N LEU A 29 3.27 15.17 5.51
CA LEU A 29 3.05 14.55 4.21
C LEU A 29 2.90 13.04 4.26
N ALA A 30 2.95 12.40 5.42
CA ALA A 30 2.71 10.97 5.50
C ALA A 30 1.24 10.67 5.21
N ASP A 31 1.01 9.65 4.41
CA ASP A 31 -0.34 9.19 4.08
C ASP A 31 -0.35 7.67 4.25
N PRO A 32 -0.42 7.19 5.50
CA PRO A 32 -0.25 5.76 5.77
C PRO A 32 -1.31 4.88 5.11
N ALA A 33 -2.54 5.32 5.03
CA ALA A 33 -3.58 4.52 4.38
C ALA A 33 -3.25 4.30 2.90
N TRP A 34 -2.84 5.34 2.21
CA TRP A 34 -2.51 5.23 0.78
C TRP A 34 -1.25 4.37 0.57
N ASP A 35 -0.24 4.56 1.41
CA ASP A 35 0.98 3.76 1.33
C ASP A 35 0.71 2.28 1.54
N ILE A 36 -0.18 1.93 2.49
CA ILE A 36 -0.57 0.54 2.72
C ILE A 36 -1.22 -0.05 1.47
N LEU A 37 -2.14 0.68 0.85
CA LEU A 37 -2.81 0.21 -0.36
C LEU A 37 -1.83 0.01 -1.51
N LEU A 38 -0.89 0.93 -1.68
CA LEU A 38 0.12 0.80 -2.73
C LEU A 38 1.04 -0.40 -2.49
N LEU A 39 1.48 -0.59 -1.25
CA LEU A 39 2.33 -1.74 -0.91
C LEU A 39 1.59 -3.06 -1.08
N ALA A 40 0.31 -3.10 -0.68
CA ALA A 40 -0.50 -4.29 -0.86
C ALA A 40 -0.70 -4.61 -2.34
N TYR A 41 -0.82 -3.59 -3.19
CA TYR A 41 -0.95 -3.81 -4.63
C TYR A 41 0.34 -4.37 -5.23
N VAL A 42 1.51 -3.81 -4.86
CA VAL A 42 2.78 -4.36 -5.30
C VAL A 42 2.91 -5.82 -4.88
N ALA A 43 2.57 -6.14 -3.64
CA ALA A 43 2.61 -7.51 -3.17
C ALA A 43 1.68 -8.41 -3.98
N ALA A 44 0.48 -7.93 -4.31
CA ALA A 44 -0.46 -8.71 -5.11
C ALA A 44 0.09 -9.03 -6.49
N LEU A 45 0.87 -8.12 -7.08
CA LEU A 45 1.47 -8.35 -8.39
C LEU A 45 2.68 -9.28 -8.34
N GLU A 46 3.39 -9.32 -7.22
CA GLU A 46 4.66 -10.03 -7.13
C GLU A 46 4.56 -11.36 -6.40
N HIS A 47 3.89 -11.41 -5.25
CA HIS A 47 3.84 -12.63 -4.45
C HIS A 47 2.55 -12.80 -3.64
N GLY A 48 1.59 -11.91 -3.80
CA GLY A 48 0.24 -12.09 -3.30
C GLY A 48 -0.06 -11.51 -1.92
N ARG A 49 0.90 -11.50 -1.02
CA ARG A 49 0.67 -11.17 0.39
C ARG A 49 1.68 -10.17 0.91
N LEU A 50 1.24 -9.35 1.87
CA LEU A 50 2.08 -8.37 2.54
C LEU A 50 2.11 -8.69 4.03
N LEU A 51 3.28 -9.06 4.56
CA LEU A 51 3.41 -9.33 5.99
C LEU A 51 3.34 -8.04 6.79
N MET A 52 2.69 -8.10 7.96
CA MET A 52 2.62 -6.94 8.85
C MET A 52 4.00 -6.45 9.26
N ALA A 53 4.94 -7.37 9.49
CA ALA A 53 6.32 -6.98 9.83
C ALA A 53 6.94 -6.12 8.73
N ASP A 54 6.75 -6.51 7.47
CA ASP A 54 7.30 -5.76 6.34
C ASP A 54 6.60 -4.42 6.17
N LEU A 55 5.28 -4.40 6.36
CA LEU A 55 4.50 -3.17 6.24
C LEU A 55 4.94 -2.15 7.28
N CYS A 56 5.12 -2.58 8.52
CA CYS A 56 5.54 -1.67 9.59
C CYS A 56 6.95 -1.14 9.35
N ARG A 57 7.85 -1.97 8.79
CA ARG A 57 9.21 -1.54 8.46
C ARG A 57 9.23 -0.50 7.34
N ALA A 58 8.35 -0.63 6.36
CA ALA A 58 8.32 0.24 5.19
C ALA A 58 7.65 1.59 5.46
N GLY A 59 6.92 1.72 6.56
CA GLY A 59 6.11 2.90 6.81
C GLY A 59 6.91 4.12 7.29
N LEU A 60 6.36 5.30 7.05
CA LEU A 60 6.90 6.57 7.52
C LEU A 60 6.36 6.97 8.88
N VAL A 61 5.50 6.14 9.47
CA VAL A 61 4.84 6.41 10.74
C VAL A 61 5.14 5.28 11.71
N PRO A 62 4.91 5.48 13.02
CA PRO A 62 5.12 4.40 13.99
C PRO A 62 4.28 3.17 13.68
N ALA A 63 4.78 2.00 14.09
CA ALA A 63 4.10 0.74 13.82
C ALA A 63 2.66 0.73 14.34
N THR A 64 2.42 1.34 15.51
CA THR A 64 1.06 1.41 16.07
C THR A 64 0.10 2.16 15.16
N THR A 65 0.58 3.22 14.53
CA THR A 65 -0.22 3.99 13.58
C THR A 65 -0.52 3.15 12.33
N THR A 66 0.49 2.45 11.83
CA THR A 66 0.33 1.56 10.67
C THR A 66 -0.71 0.49 10.95
N VAL A 67 -0.63 -0.17 12.11
CA VAL A 67 -1.58 -1.21 12.49
C VAL A 67 -3.00 -0.64 12.56
N ARG A 68 -3.16 0.55 13.14
CA ARG A 68 -4.47 1.18 13.25
C ARG A 68 -5.08 1.45 11.87
N TRP A 69 -4.30 1.95 10.93
CA TRP A 69 -4.80 2.21 9.58
C TRP A 69 -5.11 0.91 8.83
N ALA A 70 -4.29 -0.13 9.03
CA ALA A 70 -4.58 -1.43 8.42
C ALA A 70 -5.91 -1.99 8.92
N LYS A 71 -6.19 -1.86 10.22
CA LYS A 71 -7.48 -2.27 10.79
C LYS A 71 -8.64 -1.51 10.16
N THR A 72 -8.49 -0.21 9.99
CA THR A 72 -9.52 0.62 9.37
C THR A 72 -9.78 0.19 7.93
N LEU A 73 -8.71 -0.04 7.17
CA LEU A 73 -8.84 -0.46 5.77
C LEU A 73 -9.51 -1.83 5.66
N GLU A 74 -9.20 -2.74 6.58
CA GLU A 74 -9.87 -4.04 6.62
C GLU A 74 -11.35 -3.88 6.94
N LYS A 75 -11.66 -3.08 7.94
CA LYS A 75 -13.04 -2.85 8.36
C LYS A 75 -13.88 -2.28 7.23
N GLU A 76 -13.29 -1.41 6.42
CA GLU A 76 -14.00 -0.79 5.30
C GLU A 76 -13.99 -1.64 4.02
N GLY A 77 -13.37 -2.81 4.08
CA GLY A 77 -13.48 -3.76 2.99
C GLY A 77 -12.41 -3.65 1.91
N TRP A 78 -11.36 -2.83 2.12
CA TRP A 78 -10.31 -2.66 1.13
C TRP A 78 -9.20 -3.71 1.24
N LEU A 79 -9.03 -4.28 2.44
CA LEU A 79 -8.03 -5.31 2.71
C LEU A 79 -8.70 -6.52 3.33
N THR A 80 -8.09 -7.69 3.11
CA THR A 80 -8.39 -8.91 3.87
C THR A 80 -7.11 -9.34 4.57
N ARG A 81 -7.23 -10.16 5.63
CA ARG A 81 -6.06 -10.61 6.38
C ARG A 81 -6.14 -12.09 6.69
N SER A 82 -4.99 -12.66 7.08
CA SER A 82 -4.93 -14.02 7.60
C SER A 82 -5.70 -14.11 8.92
N SER A 83 -6.01 -15.32 9.33
CA SER A 83 -6.62 -15.54 10.66
C SER A 83 -5.66 -15.11 11.75
N GLY A 84 -6.22 -14.74 12.90
CA GLY A 84 -5.42 -14.31 14.06
C GLY A 84 -5.33 -12.80 14.15
N PRO A 85 -4.65 -12.29 15.20
CA PRO A 85 -4.57 -10.83 15.43
C PRO A 85 -3.78 -10.13 14.34
N ILE A 86 -4.27 -8.96 13.93
CA ILE A 86 -3.57 -8.14 12.94
C ILE A 86 -2.24 -7.63 13.49
N GLU A 87 -2.12 -7.51 14.80
CA GLU A 87 -0.91 -7.04 15.46
C GLU A 87 0.25 -8.04 15.38
N ASP A 88 -0.03 -9.30 15.07
CA ASP A 88 1.01 -10.32 14.94
C ASP A 88 1.89 -9.98 13.73
N PRO A 89 3.23 -9.85 13.92
CA PRO A 89 4.13 -9.56 12.79
C PRO A 89 4.05 -10.60 11.67
N GLN A 90 3.63 -11.82 11.98
CA GLN A 90 3.52 -12.89 10.99
C GLN A 90 2.17 -12.91 10.29
N SER A 91 1.21 -12.08 10.70
CA SER A 91 -0.04 -11.98 9.96
C SER A 91 0.24 -11.28 8.62
N TRP A 92 -0.63 -11.55 7.65
CA TRP A 92 -0.46 -10.96 6.32
C TRP A 92 -1.76 -10.34 5.84
N LEU A 93 -1.60 -9.39 4.93
CA LEU A 93 -2.70 -8.65 4.33
C LEU A 93 -2.67 -8.85 2.81
N GLU A 94 -3.85 -8.76 2.21
CA GLU A 94 -4.01 -8.71 0.75
C GLU A 94 -5.05 -7.66 0.43
N LEU A 95 -4.97 -7.09 -0.76
CA LEU A 95 -6.08 -6.30 -1.26
C LEU A 95 -7.30 -7.21 -1.44
N SER A 96 -8.46 -6.74 -0.98
CA SER A 96 -9.71 -7.40 -1.32
C SER A 96 -9.95 -7.29 -2.83
N PRO A 97 -10.85 -8.11 -3.40
CA PRO A 97 -11.20 -7.93 -4.83
C PRO A 97 -11.65 -6.50 -5.14
N MET A 98 -12.40 -5.87 -4.24
CA MET A 98 -12.85 -4.49 -4.40
C MET A 98 -11.66 -3.51 -4.34
N GLY A 99 -10.75 -3.73 -3.40
CA GLY A 99 -9.56 -2.89 -3.26
C GLY A 99 -8.66 -2.98 -4.47
N ARG A 100 -8.47 -4.19 -4.99
CA ARG A 100 -7.66 -4.39 -6.20
C ARG A 100 -8.30 -3.72 -7.41
N ARG A 101 -9.59 -3.90 -7.58
CA ARG A 101 -10.30 -3.29 -8.72
C ARG A 101 -10.19 -1.78 -8.70
N ASN A 102 -10.38 -1.16 -7.54
CA ASN A 102 -10.31 0.30 -7.44
C ASN A 102 -8.88 0.81 -7.61
N MET A 103 -7.90 0.09 -7.10
CA MET A 103 -6.50 0.46 -7.33
C MET A 103 -6.16 0.41 -8.82
N GLU A 104 -6.62 -0.62 -9.53
CA GLU A 104 -6.36 -0.75 -10.95
C GLU A 104 -7.07 0.34 -11.75
N ARG A 105 -8.28 0.73 -11.35
CA ARG A 105 -8.97 1.86 -11.99
C ARG A 105 -8.19 3.15 -11.80
N TYR A 106 -7.67 3.38 -10.61
CA TYR A 106 -6.89 4.58 -10.33
C TYR A 106 -5.61 4.62 -11.17
N LEU A 107 -4.89 3.52 -11.22
CA LEU A 107 -3.64 3.46 -11.99
C LEU A 107 -3.90 3.60 -13.48
N THR A 108 -4.96 3.00 -13.99
CA THR A 108 -5.36 3.15 -15.39
C THR A 108 -5.66 4.60 -15.70
N PHE A 109 -6.36 5.29 -14.81
CA PHE A 109 -6.67 6.71 -14.98
C PHE A 109 -5.39 7.54 -15.08
N ILE A 110 -4.42 7.30 -14.19
CA ILE A 110 -3.15 8.03 -14.23
C ILE A 110 -2.41 7.75 -15.53
N GLU A 111 -2.35 6.48 -15.92
CA GLU A 111 -1.62 6.07 -17.13
C GLU A 111 -2.24 6.70 -18.39
N SER A 112 -3.55 6.77 -18.44
CA SER A 112 -4.23 7.37 -19.60
C SER A 112 -4.16 8.90 -19.62
N SER A 113 -3.81 9.52 -18.51
CA SER A 113 -3.70 10.99 -18.42
C SER A 113 -2.30 11.48 -18.75
N ARG A 114 -1.35 10.59 -19.00
CA ARG A 114 0.02 10.99 -19.30
C ARG A 114 0.11 11.49 -20.73
N PRO A 115 0.93 12.52 -20.97
CA PRO A 115 1.16 12.99 -22.34
C PRO A 115 1.74 11.88 -23.21
N ALA A 116 1.34 11.86 -24.47
CA ALA A 116 1.83 10.88 -25.42
C ALA A 116 3.32 11.06 -25.68
#